data_d86ebd321476c1802551d924a1818069
#
_entry.id   d86ebd321476c1802551d924a1818069
#
_cell.length_a   1.000
_cell.length_b   1.000
_cell.length_c   1.000
_cell.angle_alpha   90.00
_cell.angle_beta   90.00
_cell.angle_gamma   90.00
#
_symmetry.space_group_name_H-M   'P 1'
#
loop_
_entity.id
_entity.type
_entity.pdbx_description
1 polymer ?
#
loop_
_entity_poly.entity_id
_entity_poly.type
_entity_poly.pdbx_seq_one_letter_code
_entity_poly.pdbx_strand_id
1 'polypeptide(L)'
;MKKLLSVLCMVLALTACDNKKDTTDSKPIVKIGLIVPMTGEYAHFGDAMKKGIKLFEQDDATKASSYQYKFFIEDGAFNASRSAIMAKKLIEVDKVDVIITLSSDIGSVISPIAQESHVIHLSMATEPNVAKGEYNFTVSTPPNRNTGKMIEELKKQNLHRIAFVIQNTAMMQSVGEYIREAGRNGDIDIISDNAINSGERDFRILIYKLLEDKPDAMIVQLQPPELQIFVEQLRKADKNITITSVESFGYPEDKSLFEGTWFSGAVIPTKAYINKFKEVTGTDDTYYSELFYAAFEVIRAAYTSSDKTVVINNILNLKMQSFSIGDVSFDQNGMMQTDAYLYTIKNGQMEAIEE
;
A
#
# COMPACT_ATOMS: atom_id res chain seq x y z
N MET A 1 8.54 74.58 -67.58
CA MET A 1 8.65 74.99 -66.18
C MET A 1 7.33 74.78 -65.47
N LYS A 2 7.31 74.23 -64.43
CA LYS A 2 6.27 73.95 -63.41
C LYS A 2 5.98 72.47 -63.23
N LYS A 3 6.48 72.02 -62.09
CA LYS A 3 6.39 70.67 -61.57
C LYS A 3 4.96 70.43 -61.05
N LEU A 4 4.37 69.30 -61.38
CA LEU A 4 3.16 68.81 -60.79
C LEU A 4 3.55 67.77 -59.76
N LEU A 5 3.27 68.05 -58.50
CA LEU A 5 3.50 67.18 -57.38
C LEU A 5 2.31 66.23 -57.18
N SER A 6 2.52 64.96 -57.40
CA SER A 6 1.51 63.94 -57.27
C SER A 6 1.60 63.35 -55.85
N VAL A 7 0.60 63.65 -55.04
CA VAL A 7 0.45 63.11 -53.69
C VAL A 7 -0.18 61.69 -53.78
N LEU A 8 0.61 60.64 -53.51
CA LEU A 8 0.18 59.26 -53.41
C LEU A 8 -0.25 58.99 -51.97
N CYS A 9 -1.58 58.97 -51.70
CA CYS A 9 -2.11 58.51 -50.46
C CYS A 9 -1.94 56.98 -50.34
N MET A 10 -1.01 56.55 -49.48
CA MET A 10 -0.82 55.17 -49.12
C MET A 10 -1.75 54.82 -47.98
N VAL A 11 -2.85 54.11 -48.28
CA VAL A 11 -3.76 53.55 -47.28
C VAL A 11 -3.09 52.34 -46.68
N LEU A 12 -2.56 52.45 -45.46
CA LEU A 12 -2.15 51.31 -44.64
C LEU A 12 -3.40 50.59 -44.14
N ALA A 13 -3.72 49.48 -44.75
CA ALA A 13 -4.64 48.51 -44.17
C ALA A 13 -3.93 47.81 -42.98
N LEU A 14 -4.27 48.21 -41.77
CA LEU A 14 -3.95 47.46 -40.54
C LEU A 14 -4.73 46.15 -40.55
N THR A 15 -4.19 45.10 -41.08
CA THR A 15 -4.62 43.72 -40.78
C THR A 15 -4.26 43.45 -39.33
N ALA A 16 -5.22 43.59 -38.44
CA ALA A 16 -5.16 43.04 -37.10
C ALA A 16 -5.12 41.52 -37.27
N CYS A 17 -3.92 40.94 -37.17
CA CYS A 17 -3.77 39.54 -36.87
C CYS A 17 -4.31 39.29 -35.46
N ASP A 18 -5.51 38.77 -35.44
CA ASP A 18 -6.10 38.19 -34.25
C ASP A 18 -5.25 36.94 -33.91
N ASN A 19 -4.19 37.17 -33.13
CA ASN A 19 -3.45 36.09 -32.49
C ASN A 19 -4.38 35.46 -31.47
N LYS A 20 -5.33 34.63 -31.91
CA LYS A 20 -5.82 33.56 -31.06
C LYS A 20 -4.59 32.74 -30.68
N LYS A 21 -4.01 33.05 -29.50
CA LYS A 21 -3.28 32.07 -28.78
C LYS A 21 -4.26 30.93 -28.55
N ASP A 22 -4.13 29.87 -29.33
CA ASP A 22 -4.55 28.54 -28.91
C ASP A 22 -3.73 28.20 -27.66
N THR A 23 -4.14 28.77 -26.52
CA THR A 23 -3.84 28.18 -25.24
C THR A 23 -4.66 26.90 -25.20
N THR A 24 -4.11 25.83 -25.76
CA THR A 24 -4.43 24.49 -25.28
C THR A 24 -4.08 24.54 -23.81
N ASP A 25 -5.10 24.80 -23.00
CA ASP A 25 -5.01 24.78 -21.53
C ASP A 25 -4.72 23.32 -21.13
N SER A 26 -3.45 22.92 -21.30
CA SER A 26 -3.02 21.59 -20.88
C SER A 26 -3.08 21.57 -19.37
N LYS A 27 -3.94 20.70 -18.82
CA LYS A 27 -4.05 20.50 -17.37
C LYS A 27 -2.65 20.34 -16.77
N PRO A 28 -2.39 20.95 -15.60
CA PRO A 28 -1.13 20.73 -14.90
C PRO A 28 -0.94 19.24 -14.59
N ILE A 29 0.31 18.80 -14.54
CA ILE A 29 0.67 17.39 -14.39
C ILE A 29 1.13 17.15 -12.95
N VAL A 30 0.54 16.17 -12.28
CA VAL A 30 1.05 15.58 -11.03
C VAL A 30 1.93 14.38 -11.41
N LYS A 31 3.20 14.43 -11.04
CA LYS A 31 4.15 13.37 -11.29
C LYS A 31 4.23 12.45 -10.08
N ILE A 32 3.91 11.19 -10.26
CA ILE A 32 3.86 10.16 -9.22
C ILE A 32 4.99 9.16 -9.45
N GLY A 33 5.95 9.13 -8.53
CA GLY A 33 7.00 8.11 -8.48
C GLY A 33 6.51 6.90 -7.71
N LEU A 34 6.80 5.70 -8.20
CA LEU A 34 6.50 4.45 -7.51
C LEU A 34 7.77 3.61 -7.37
N ILE A 35 8.05 3.20 -6.13
CA ILE A 35 9.15 2.30 -5.83
C ILE A 35 8.56 0.99 -5.33
N VAL A 36 8.52 0.00 -6.20
CA VAL A 36 7.87 -1.30 -5.96
C VAL A 36 8.75 -2.44 -6.48
N PRO A 37 8.61 -3.66 -5.97
CA PRO A 37 9.33 -4.80 -6.53
C PRO A 37 8.73 -5.15 -7.91
N MET A 38 9.54 -4.98 -8.96
CA MET A 38 9.17 -5.38 -10.33
C MET A 38 9.80 -6.70 -10.72
N THR A 39 10.76 -7.18 -9.92
CA THR A 39 11.52 -8.42 -10.12
C THR A 39 11.64 -9.18 -8.81
N GLY A 40 11.93 -10.50 -8.89
CA GLY A 40 12.08 -11.38 -7.72
C GLY A 40 10.76 -11.92 -7.19
N GLU A 41 10.79 -12.45 -5.99
CA GLU A 41 9.68 -13.16 -5.33
C GLU A 41 8.42 -12.28 -5.13
N TYR A 42 8.63 -10.97 -4.97
CA TYR A 42 7.55 -9.99 -4.74
C TYR A 42 7.10 -9.27 -6.02
N ALA A 43 7.47 -9.74 -7.21
CA ALA A 43 7.15 -9.07 -8.49
C ALA A 43 5.63 -8.93 -8.73
N HIS A 44 4.81 -9.81 -8.14
CA HIS A 44 3.36 -9.76 -8.24
C HIS A 44 2.76 -8.45 -7.69
N PHE A 45 3.40 -7.78 -6.71
CA PHE A 45 2.99 -6.46 -6.27
C PHE A 45 3.19 -5.38 -7.34
N GLY A 46 4.28 -5.50 -8.13
CA GLY A 46 4.51 -4.63 -9.27
C GLY A 46 3.46 -4.80 -10.37
N ASP A 47 3.00 -6.02 -10.58
CA ASP A 47 1.92 -6.29 -11.55
C ASP A 47 0.56 -5.81 -11.02
N ALA A 48 0.27 -5.98 -9.73
CA ALA A 48 -0.91 -5.42 -9.09
C ALA A 48 -0.96 -3.89 -9.24
N MET A 49 0.17 -3.22 -8.99
CA MET A 49 0.31 -1.77 -9.18
C MET A 49 0.03 -1.33 -10.62
N LYS A 50 0.61 -2.02 -11.63
CA LYS A 50 0.37 -1.70 -13.05
C LYS A 50 -1.10 -1.83 -13.43
N LYS A 51 -1.78 -2.86 -12.91
CA LYS A 51 -3.23 -3.05 -13.10
C LYS A 51 -4.02 -1.91 -12.46
N GLY A 52 -3.64 -1.49 -11.24
CA GLY A 52 -4.23 -0.33 -10.56
C GLY A 52 -4.06 0.97 -11.34
N ILE A 53 -2.86 1.23 -11.90
CA ILE A 53 -2.61 2.39 -12.77
C ILE A 53 -3.52 2.35 -14.00
N LYS A 54 -3.58 1.20 -14.69
CA LYS A 54 -4.42 1.04 -15.88
C LYS A 54 -5.88 1.37 -15.60
N LEU A 55 -6.40 0.92 -14.44
CA LEU A 55 -7.76 1.21 -14.04
C LEU A 55 -7.95 2.70 -13.73
N PHE A 56 -7.01 3.31 -13.00
CA PHE A 56 -7.05 4.71 -12.62
C PHE A 56 -7.01 5.64 -13.84
N GLU A 57 -6.20 5.36 -14.85
CA GLU A 57 -6.13 6.14 -16.09
C GLU A 57 -7.42 6.05 -16.93
N GLN A 58 -8.16 4.93 -16.80
CA GLN A 58 -9.43 4.74 -17.50
C GLN A 58 -10.65 5.27 -16.74
N ASP A 59 -10.49 5.61 -15.46
CA ASP A 59 -11.55 6.12 -14.62
C ASP A 59 -12.04 7.51 -15.08
N ASP A 60 -13.36 7.67 -15.14
CA ASP A 60 -13.97 8.93 -15.58
C ASP A 60 -13.71 10.07 -14.60
N ALA A 61 -13.63 9.78 -13.29
CA ALA A 61 -13.25 10.78 -12.30
C ALA A 61 -11.79 11.27 -12.51
N THR A 62 -10.89 10.38 -12.94
CA THR A 62 -9.51 10.75 -13.27
C THR A 62 -9.47 11.60 -14.55
N LYS A 63 -10.23 11.24 -15.57
CA LYS A 63 -10.34 12.05 -16.81
C LYS A 63 -10.97 13.41 -16.56
N ALA A 64 -11.92 13.51 -15.63
CA ALA A 64 -12.58 14.76 -15.23
C ALA A 64 -11.73 15.63 -14.31
N SER A 65 -10.67 15.11 -13.69
CA SER A 65 -9.77 15.86 -12.80
C SER A 65 -9.22 17.13 -13.47
N SER A 66 -8.96 18.16 -12.65
CA SER A 66 -8.26 19.38 -13.09
C SER A 66 -6.77 19.16 -13.39
N TYR A 67 -6.24 18.01 -12.99
CA TYR A 67 -4.85 17.61 -13.20
C TYR A 67 -4.76 16.40 -14.12
N GLN A 68 -3.62 16.26 -14.80
CA GLN A 68 -3.17 15.01 -15.43
C GLN A 68 -2.21 14.30 -14.46
N TYR A 69 -2.11 12.98 -14.58
CA TYR A 69 -1.23 12.16 -13.75
C TYR A 69 -0.20 11.47 -14.62
N LYS A 70 1.08 11.50 -14.20
CA LYS A 70 2.16 10.82 -14.90
C LYS A 70 2.93 9.95 -13.93
N PHE A 71 3.03 8.66 -14.24
CA PHE A 71 3.67 7.66 -13.41
C PHE A 71 5.13 7.41 -13.82
N PHE A 72 6.01 7.32 -12.83
CA PHE A 72 7.42 6.98 -12.95
C PHE A 72 7.68 5.77 -12.05
N ILE A 73 8.02 4.64 -12.64
CA ILE A 73 8.10 3.36 -11.94
C ILE A 73 9.56 2.94 -11.84
N GLU A 74 10.01 2.65 -10.61
CA GLU A 74 11.34 2.16 -10.31
C GLU A 74 11.28 0.82 -9.59
N ASP A 75 12.15 -0.11 -10.01
CA ASP A 75 12.27 -1.42 -9.36
C ASP A 75 13.14 -1.33 -8.11
N GLY A 76 12.52 -1.31 -6.96
CA GLY A 76 13.19 -1.39 -5.65
C GLY A 76 13.66 -2.78 -5.29
N ALA A 77 13.19 -3.84 -6.01
CA ALA A 77 13.45 -5.26 -5.73
C ALA A 77 13.27 -5.65 -4.24
N PHE A 78 12.35 -4.98 -3.56
CA PHE A 78 12.11 -5.12 -2.11
C PHE A 78 13.36 -4.92 -1.25
N ASN A 79 14.29 -4.06 -1.71
CA ASN A 79 15.58 -3.78 -1.07
C ASN A 79 15.70 -2.31 -0.67
N ALA A 80 15.88 -2.04 0.61
CA ALA A 80 15.91 -0.69 1.20
C ALA A 80 17.00 0.21 0.57
N SER A 81 18.23 -0.29 0.42
CA SER A 81 19.33 0.48 -0.14
C SER A 81 19.09 0.83 -1.61
N ARG A 82 18.60 -0.12 -2.40
CA ARG A 82 18.24 0.11 -3.80
C ARG A 82 17.07 1.10 -3.91
N SER A 83 16.08 0.96 -3.06
CA SER A 83 14.92 1.86 -3.01
C SER A 83 15.33 3.31 -2.68
N ALA A 84 16.31 3.52 -1.77
CA ALA A 84 16.84 4.84 -1.48
C ALA A 84 17.51 5.51 -2.70
N ILE A 85 18.25 4.73 -3.51
CA ILE A 85 18.84 5.23 -4.76
C ILE A 85 17.74 5.61 -5.77
N MET A 86 16.71 4.77 -5.89
CA MET A 86 15.57 5.04 -6.79
C MET A 86 14.79 6.27 -6.35
N ALA A 87 14.59 6.48 -5.04
CA ALA A 87 13.94 7.69 -4.53
C ALA A 87 14.70 8.96 -4.91
N LYS A 88 16.02 8.97 -4.74
CA LYS A 88 16.85 10.11 -5.16
C LYS A 88 16.73 10.38 -6.66
N LYS A 89 16.73 9.34 -7.50
CA LYS A 89 16.51 9.49 -8.95
C LYS A 89 15.14 10.11 -9.24
N LEU A 90 14.08 9.62 -8.65
CA LEU A 90 12.72 10.15 -8.82
C LEU A 90 12.62 11.62 -8.41
N ILE A 91 13.27 11.99 -7.29
CA ILE A 91 13.25 13.36 -6.76
C ILE A 91 14.12 14.29 -7.62
N GLU A 92 15.37 13.91 -7.86
CA GLU A 92 16.39 14.81 -8.44
C GLU A 92 16.33 14.89 -9.97
N VAL A 93 15.97 13.78 -10.64
CA VAL A 93 15.97 13.68 -12.11
C VAL A 93 14.56 13.83 -12.66
N ASP A 94 13.63 13.00 -12.19
CA ASP A 94 12.25 12.96 -12.70
C ASP A 94 11.39 14.10 -12.13
N LYS A 95 11.81 14.70 -10.99
CA LYS A 95 11.13 15.80 -10.30
C LYS A 95 9.69 15.43 -9.97
N VAL A 96 9.51 14.29 -9.30
CA VAL A 96 8.19 13.82 -8.88
C VAL A 96 7.61 14.67 -7.77
N ASP A 97 6.30 14.80 -7.75
CA ASP A 97 5.55 15.53 -6.72
C ASP A 97 5.21 14.64 -5.53
N VAL A 98 5.00 13.35 -5.81
CA VAL A 98 4.63 12.32 -4.85
C VAL A 98 5.47 11.07 -5.08
N ILE A 99 5.86 10.39 -3.99
CA ILE A 99 6.44 9.04 -4.04
C ILE A 99 5.48 8.07 -3.34
N ILE A 100 5.24 6.92 -3.96
CA ILE A 100 4.52 5.80 -3.34
C ILE A 100 5.50 4.65 -3.11
N THR A 101 5.48 4.07 -1.91
CA THR A 101 6.31 2.92 -1.56
C THR A 101 5.48 1.79 -0.96
N LEU A 102 6.04 0.57 -1.06
CA LEU A 102 5.48 -0.62 -0.47
C LEU A 102 6.34 -1.07 0.73
N SER A 103 5.69 -1.43 1.85
CA SER A 103 6.26 -1.92 3.10
C SER A 103 6.89 -0.91 4.05
N SER A 104 6.90 -1.30 5.33
CA SER A 104 7.49 -0.49 6.42
C SER A 104 9.01 -0.36 6.31
N ASP A 105 9.71 -1.43 5.87
CA ASP A 105 11.17 -1.42 5.74
C ASP A 105 11.63 -0.42 4.66
N ILE A 106 10.92 -0.38 3.54
CA ILE A 106 11.18 0.59 2.47
C ILE A 106 10.73 1.99 2.90
N GLY A 107 9.52 2.11 3.45
CA GLY A 107 8.96 3.36 3.93
C GLY A 107 9.86 4.07 4.93
N SER A 108 10.42 3.32 5.89
CA SER A 108 11.31 3.87 6.93
C SER A 108 12.59 4.49 6.36
N VAL A 109 13.10 3.96 5.26
CA VAL A 109 14.30 4.51 4.59
C VAL A 109 13.95 5.71 3.71
N ILE A 110 12.77 5.70 3.07
CA ILE A 110 12.35 6.77 2.16
C ILE A 110 11.78 7.99 2.91
N SER A 111 11.11 7.78 4.05
CA SER A 111 10.48 8.84 4.85
C SER A 111 11.40 10.03 5.16
N PRO A 112 12.65 9.86 5.68
CA PRO A 112 13.55 10.99 5.88
C PRO A 112 13.99 11.66 4.57
N ILE A 113 14.17 10.90 3.49
CA ILE A 113 14.55 11.44 2.18
C ILE A 113 13.43 12.33 1.61
N ALA A 114 12.18 11.85 1.68
CA ALA A 114 11.01 12.58 1.23
C ALA A 114 10.79 13.86 2.05
N GLN A 115 10.93 13.76 3.39
CA GLN A 115 10.83 14.89 4.30
C GLN A 115 11.85 15.98 3.99
N GLU A 116 13.14 15.64 3.84
CA GLU A 116 14.20 16.59 3.51
C GLU A 116 14.00 17.23 2.14
N SER A 117 13.49 16.47 1.18
CA SER A 117 13.25 16.92 -0.19
C SER A 117 11.92 17.63 -0.38
N HIS A 118 11.08 17.72 0.64
CA HIS A 118 9.72 18.26 0.58
C HIS A 118 8.85 17.59 -0.51
N VAL A 119 8.96 16.27 -0.64
CA VAL A 119 8.18 15.45 -1.56
C VAL A 119 7.16 14.65 -0.76
N ILE A 120 5.89 14.66 -1.18
CA ILE A 120 4.85 13.91 -0.50
C ILE A 120 5.14 12.42 -0.64
N HIS A 121 5.13 11.68 0.46
CA HIS A 121 5.37 10.26 0.50
C HIS A 121 4.13 9.54 1.04
N LEU A 122 3.54 8.67 0.23
CA LEU A 122 2.48 7.76 0.62
C LEU A 122 3.06 6.35 0.68
N SER A 123 3.15 5.78 1.86
CA SER A 123 3.72 4.44 2.06
C SER A 123 2.64 3.43 2.45
N MET A 124 2.61 2.29 1.79
CA MET A 124 1.82 1.14 2.22
C MET A 124 2.55 0.44 3.37
N ALA A 125 2.76 1.19 4.45
CA ALA A 125 3.48 0.78 5.65
C ALA A 125 2.51 0.64 6.83
N THR A 126 2.79 -0.32 7.70
CA THR A 126 2.10 -0.51 8.97
C THR A 126 2.85 0.13 10.13
N GLU A 127 4.16 0.44 9.99
CA GLU A 127 4.98 1.09 11.01
C GLU A 127 4.60 2.59 11.14
N PRO A 128 4.08 3.05 12.29
CA PRO A 128 3.63 4.43 12.46
C PRO A 128 4.72 5.48 12.25
N ASN A 129 5.99 5.15 12.56
CA ASN A 129 7.10 6.08 12.39
C ASN A 129 7.35 6.46 10.93
N VAL A 130 6.84 5.68 9.95
CA VAL A 130 6.93 6.01 8.52
C VAL A 130 6.14 7.28 8.20
N ALA A 131 5.01 7.52 8.88
CA ALA A 131 4.22 8.73 8.72
C ALA A 131 4.79 9.95 9.46
N LYS A 132 5.94 9.81 10.12
CA LYS A 132 6.53 10.89 10.91
C LYS A 132 7.03 12.03 10.02
N GLY A 133 6.61 13.25 10.35
CA GLY A 133 6.96 14.48 9.62
C GLY A 133 5.76 15.02 8.83
N GLU A 134 5.98 16.12 8.14
CA GLU A 134 4.92 16.86 7.44
C GLU A 134 4.56 16.23 6.09
N TYR A 135 5.54 15.59 5.42
CA TYR A 135 5.40 15.09 4.05
C TYR A 135 5.11 13.60 3.96
N ASN A 136 5.05 12.89 5.09
CA ASN A 136 4.94 11.43 5.13
C ASN A 136 3.56 10.97 5.62
N PHE A 137 3.00 10.02 4.90
CA PHE A 137 1.69 9.42 5.18
C PHE A 137 1.76 7.90 5.02
N THR A 138 0.97 7.16 5.80
CA THR A 138 0.77 5.74 5.55
C THR A 138 -0.58 5.48 4.90
N VAL A 139 -0.62 4.57 3.93
CA VAL A 139 -1.81 4.16 3.19
C VAL A 139 -1.98 2.65 3.40
N SER A 140 -2.36 2.29 4.61
CA SER A 140 -2.65 0.91 5.04
C SER A 140 -3.62 0.93 6.20
N THR A 141 -4.32 -0.17 6.40
CA THR A 141 -5.12 -0.34 7.62
C THR A 141 -4.20 -0.26 8.84
N PRO A 142 -4.55 0.51 9.87
CA PRO A 142 -3.73 0.60 11.07
C PRO A 142 -3.52 -0.77 11.74
N PRO A 143 -2.29 -1.13 12.16
CA PRO A 143 -1.97 -2.45 12.71
C PRO A 143 -2.82 -2.85 13.91
N ASN A 144 -3.18 -1.88 14.76
CA ASN A 144 -4.05 -2.13 15.91
C ASN A 144 -5.44 -2.63 15.51
N ARG A 145 -6.00 -2.16 14.37
CA ARG A 145 -7.29 -2.64 13.86
C ARG A 145 -7.18 -4.06 13.33
N ASN A 146 -6.17 -4.34 12.51
CA ASN A 146 -5.93 -5.70 12.00
C ASN A 146 -5.69 -6.68 13.16
N THR A 147 -4.82 -6.33 14.11
CA THR A 147 -4.55 -7.16 15.28
C THR A 147 -5.80 -7.34 16.13
N GLY A 148 -6.54 -6.26 16.42
CA GLY A 148 -7.80 -6.31 17.17
C GLY A 148 -8.79 -7.30 16.56
N LYS A 149 -8.98 -7.26 15.25
CA LYS A 149 -9.87 -8.19 14.53
C LYS A 149 -9.45 -9.65 14.65
N MET A 150 -8.14 -9.94 14.59
CA MET A 150 -7.60 -11.29 14.81
C MET A 150 -7.84 -11.75 16.25
N ILE A 151 -7.58 -10.89 17.24
CA ILE A 151 -7.78 -11.20 18.67
C ILE A 151 -9.26 -11.46 18.97
N GLU A 152 -10.17 -10.67 18.42
CA GLU A 152 -11.61 -10.91 18.55
C GLU A 152 -12.01 -12.30 18.05
N GLU A 153 -11.50 -12.71 16.89
CA GLU A 153 -11.80 -14.03 16.32
C GLU A 153 -11.19 -15.17 17.13
N LEU A 154 -9.95 -15.03 17.63
CA LEU A 154 -9.35 -15.99 18.56
C LEU A 154 -10.23 -16.19 19.81
N LYS A 155 -10.71 -15.11 20.42
CA LYS A 155 -11.60 -15.15 21.59
C LYS A 155 -12.94 -15.83 21.27
N LYS A 156 -13.54 -15.51 20.13
CA LYS A 156 -14.79 -16.10 19.65
C LYS A 156 -14.68 -17.61 19.44
N GLN A 157 -13.51 -18.09 19.00
CA GLN A 157 -13.20 -19.51 18.84
C GLN A 157 -12.70 -20.18 20.13
N ASN A 158 -12.62 -19.47 21.27
CA ASN A 158 -12.06 -19.94 22.54
C ASN A 158 -10.60 -20.42 22.44
N LEU A 159 -9.80 -19.77 21.57
CA LEU A 159 -8.37 -20.04 21.42
C LEU A 159 -7.57 -19.03 22.25
N HIS A 160 -7.18 -19.42 23.46
CA HIS A 160 -6.60 -18.49 24.44
C HIS A 160 -5.09 -18.64 24.58
N ARG A 161 -4.56 -19.88 24.56
CA ARG A 161 -3.15 -20.20 24.74
C ARG A 161 -2.43 -20.11 23.40
N ILE A 162 -1.66 -19.05 23.23
CA ILE A 162 -1.08 -18.70 21.92
C ILE A 162 0.44 -18.89 21.93
N ALA A 163 0.94 -19.68 21.01
CA ALA A 163 2.35 -19.65 20.63
C ALA A 163 2.56 -18.59 19.55
N PHE A 164 3.48 -17.65 19.78
CA PHE A 164 3.74 -16.55 18.87
C PHE A 164 5.11 -16.70 18.20
N VAL A 165 5.14 -16.68 16.87
CA VAL A 165 6.36 -16.71 16.06
C VAL A 165 6.36 -15.50 15.14
N ILE A 166 7.44 -14.71 15.20
CA ILE A 166 7.54 -13.45 14.47
C ILE A 166 8.90 -13.30 13.80
N GLN A 167 8.93 -12.71 12.60
CA GLN A 167 10.19 -12.38 11.94
C GLN A 167 10.74 -11.05 12.43
N ASN A 168 12.06 -10.98 12.59
CA ASN A 168 12.74 -9.79 13.10
C ASN A 168 12.99 -8.76 11.98
N THR A 169 11.89 -8.20 11.44
CA THR A 169 11.89 -7.07 10.50
C THR A 169 11.02 -5.93 11.04
N ALA A 170 11.26 -4.70 10.61
CA ALA A 170 10.49 -3.54 11.09
C ALA A 170 8.98 -3.70 10.84
N MET A 171 8.59 -4.21 9.67
CA MET A 171 7.20 -4.46 9.31
C MET A 171 6.53 -5.47 10.25
N MET A 172 7.19 -6.61 10.52
CA MET A 172 6.61 -7.63 11.39
C MET A 172 6.57 -7.17 12.85
N GLN A 173 7.61 -6.51 13.33
CA GLN A 173 7.68 -6.04 14.73
C GLN A 173 6.65 -4.95 15.03
N SER A 174 6.29 -4.10 14.07
CA SER A 174 5.24 -3.09 14.24
C SER A 174 3.87 -3.74 14.53
N VAL A 175 3.55 -4.84 13.86
CA VAL A 175 2.34 -5.64 14.12
C VAL A 175 2.51 -6.44 15.42
N GLY A 176 3.69 -7.03 15.63
CA GLY A 176 4.00 -7.85 16.80
C GLY A 176 3.81 -7.13 18.13
N GLU A 177 4.08 -5.83 18.17
CA GLU A 177 3.89 -5.05 19.40
C GLU A 177 2.40 -4.98 19.81
N TYR A 178 1.47 -4.83 18.90
CA TYR A 178 0.04 -4.87 19.19
C TYR A 178 -0.43 -6.27 19.64
N ILE A 179 0.18 -7.34 19.10
CA ILE A 179 -0.09 -8.72 19.56
C ILE A 179 0.38 -8.89 21.01
N ARG A 180 1.59 -8.42 21.33
CA ARG A 180 2.13 -8.45 22.70
C ARG A 180 1.31 -7.60 23.67
N GLU A 181 0.82 -6.45 23.20
CA GLU A 181 -0.06 -5.60 23.97
C GLU A 181 -1.36 -6.33 24.34
N ALA A 182 -1.98 -7.05 23.41
CA ALA A 182 -3.15 -7.89 23.68
C ALA A 182 -2.83 -8.97 24.74
N GLY A 183 -1.63 -9.56 24.70
CA GLY A 183 -1.16 -10.47 25.75
C GLY A 183 -1.03 -9.79 27.12
N ARG A 184 -0.41 -8.61 27.19
CA ARG A 184 -0.28 -7.82 28.44
C ARG A 184 -1.63 -7.40 29.02
N ASN A 185 -2.60 -7.12 28.16
CA ASN A 185 -3.96 -6.75 28.56
C ASN A 185 -4.82 -7.94 29.01
N GLY A 186 -4.34 -9.18 28.82
CA GLY A 186 -5.06 -10.40 29.17
C GLY A 186 -6.14 -10.81 28.15
N ASP A 187 -6.08 -10.28 26.93
CA ASP A 187 -6.99 -10.67 25.86
C ASP A 187 -6.68 -12.07 25.32
N ILE A 188 -5.41 -12.45 25.31
CA ILE A 188 -4.87 -13.78 24.99
C ILE A 188 -3.74 -14.12 25.97
N ASP A 189 -3.41 -15.40 26.11
CA ASP A 189 -2.27 -15.90 26.89
C ASP A 189 -1.13 -16.27 25.93
N ILE A 190 -0.14 -15.40 25.77
CA ILE A 190 1.05 -15.68 24.95
C ILE A 190 1.98 -16.57 25.77
N ILE A 191 1.88 -17.89 25.56
CA ILE A 191 2.67 -18.89 26.30
C ILE A 191 4.11 -19.01 25.76
N SER A 192 4.37 -18.57 24.54
CA SER A 192 5.73 -18.46 24.01
C SER A 192 5.78 -17.33 22.96
N ASP A 193 6.88 -16.58 22.92
CA ASP A 193 7.14 -15.48 21.97
C ASP A 193 8.54 -15.69 21.39
N ASN A 194 8.61 -15.99 20.09
CA ASN A 194 9.85 -16.40 19.43
C ASN A 194 10.09 -15.57 18.18
N ALA A 195 11.16 -14.78 18.20
CA ALA A 195 11.63 -14.06 17.02
C ALA A 195 12.61 -14.92 16.21
N ILE A 196 12.43 -14.93 14.91
CA ILE A 196 13.35 -15.56 13.96
C ILE A 196 13.99 -14.50 13.07
N ASN A 197 15.18 -14.78 12.56
CA ASN A 197 15.85 -13.90 11.62
C ASN A 197 15.60 -14.33 10.17
N SER A 198 15.65 -13.36 9.25
CA SER A 198 15.61 -13.65 7.83
C SER A 198 16.77 -14.57 7.43
N GLY A 199 16.51 -15.53 6.56
CA GLY A 199 17.47 -16.53 6.10
C GLY A 199 17.41 -17.86 6.85
N GLU A 200 16.69 -17.97 7.94
CA GLU A 200 16.47 -19.24 8.63
C GLU A 200 15.66 -20.22 7.76
N ARG A 201 16.02 -21.51 7.77
CA ARG A 201 15.41 -22.54 6.93
C ARG A 201 15.04 -23.82 7.68
N ASP A 202 15.46 -23.96 8.93
CA ASP A 202 15.17 -25.15 9.75
C ASP A 202 14.53 -24.75 11.07
N PHE A 203 13.22 -24.95 11.15
CA PHE A 203 12.38 -24.59 12.28
C PHE A 203 11.96 -25.80 13.11
N ARG A 204 12.42 -27.02 12.79
CA ARG A 204 11.94 -28.26 13.41
C ARG A 204 12.10 -28.27 14.94
N ILE A 205 13.23 -27.79 15.46
CA ILE A 205 13.47 -27.74 16.91
C ILE A 205 12.55 -26.71 17.56
N LEU A 206 12.39 -25.54 16.94
CA LEU A 206 11.47 -24.51 17.40
C LEU A 206 10.03 -25.03 17.43
N ILE A 207 9.56 -25.60 16.33
CA ILE A 207 8.21 -26.16 16.20
C ILE A 207 7.95 -27.23 17.26
N TYR A 208 8.92 -28.14 17.52
CA TYR A 208 8.77 -29.15 18.54
C TYR A 208 8.55 -28.53 19.93
N LYS A 209 9.35 -27.54 20.31
CA LYS A 209 9.19 -26.81 21.57
C LYS A 209 7.85 -26.11 21.68
N LEU A 210 7.41 -25.44 20.60
CA LEU A 210 6.13 -24.73 20.58
C LEU A 210 4.95 -25.69 20.79
N LEU A 211 4.98 -26.88 20.19
CA LEU A 211 3.94 -27.90 20.31
C LEU A 211 3.95 -28.60 21.68
N GLU A 212 5.13 -28.72 22.34
CA GLU A 212 5.25 -29.29 23.67
C GLU A 212 4.44 -28.48 24.70
N ASP A 213 4.35 -27.18 24.55
CA ASP A 213 3.58 -26.28 25.43
C ASP A 213 2.07 -26.36 25.21
N LYS A 214 1.60 -27.18 24.24
CA LYS A 214 0.20 -27.40 23.88
C LYS A 214 -0.60 -26.08 23.68
N PRO A 215 -0.23 -25.27 22.71
CA PRO A 215 -1.00 -24.07 22.39
C PRO A 215 -2.35 -24.44 21.78
N ASP A 216 -3.36 -23.58 21.98
CA ASP A 216 -4.65 -23.68 21.25
C ASP A 216 -4.50 -23.25 19.79
N ALA A 217 -3.63 -22.25 19.54
CA ALA A 217 -3.31 -21.75 18.22
C ALA A 217 -1.89 -21.16 18.16
N MET A 218 -1.37 -21.01 16.92
CA MET A 218 -0.13 -20.27 16.67
C MET A 218 -0.43 -19.01 15.84
N ILE A 219 0.10 -17.87 16.28
CA ILE A 219 0.20 -16.68 15.46
C ILE A 219 1.55 -16.74 14.73
N VAL A 220 1.51 -16.82 13.40
CA VAL A 220 2.70 -16.97 12.54
C VAL A 220 2.88 -15.71 11.72
N GLN A 221 3.67 -14.77 12.26
CA GLN A 221 3.88 -13.45 11.69
C GLN A 221 5.22 -13.40 10.95
N LEU A 222 5.29 -14.07 9.81
CA LEU A 222 6.48 -14.25 8.96
C LEU A 222 6.25 -13.76 7.55
N GLN A 223 7.35 -13.45 6.85
CA GLN A 223 7.34 -13.15 5.41
C GLN A 223 7.81 -14.36 4.60
N PRO A 224 7.46 -14.46 3.31
CA PRO A 224 8.12 -15.39 2.40
C PRO A 224 9.64 -15.14 2.31
N PRO A 225 10.46 -16.21 2.15
CA PRO A 225 10.08 -17.61 2.07
C PRO A 225 10.02 -18.33 3.44
N GLU A 226 10.43 -17.68 4.55
CA GLU A 226 10.42 -18.25 5.89
C GLU A 226 9.03 -18.74 6.29
N LEU A 227 7.99 -17.99 5.90
CA LEU A 227 6.60 -18.32 6.16
C LEU A 227 6.22 -19.71 5.62
N GLN A 228 6.46 -19.94 4.34
CA GLN A 228 6.13 -21.23 3.70
C GLN A 228 6.93 -22.36 4.31
N ILE A 229 8.24 -22.17 4.51
CA ILE A 229 9.13 -23.19 5.10
C ILE A 229 8.69 -23.55 6.51
N PHE A 230 8.34 -22.57 7.33
CA PHE A 230 7.84 -22.79 8.69
C PHE A 230 6.54 -23.59 8.67
N VAL A 231 5.55 -23.16 7.88
CA VAL A 231 4.24 -23.82 7.82
C VAL A 231 4.33 -25.22 7.24
N GLU A 232 5.18 -25.47 6.23
CA GLU A 232 5.43 -26.81 5.72
C GLU A 232 6.02 -27.75 6.80
N GLN A 233 6.99 -27.27 7.57
CA GLN A 233 7.59 -28.05 8.66
C GLN A 233 6.59 -28.26 9.80
N LEU A 234 5.79 -27.25 10.13
CA LEU A 234 4.73 -27.35 11.15
C LEU A 234 3.68 -28.38 10.74
N ARG A 235 3.20 -28.37 9.51
CA ARG A 235 2.19 -29.33 9.03
C ARG A 235 2.69 -30.78 8.96
N LYS A 236 4.00 -31.00 8.91
CA LYS A 236 4.61 -32.33 9.07
C LYS A 236 4.62 -32.80 10.52
N ALA A 237 4.74 -31.88 11.47
CA ALA A 237 4.76 -32.17 12.91
C ALA A 237 3.31 -32.25 13.48
N ASP A 238 2.47 -31.30 13.13
CA ASP A 238 1.05 -31.25 13.51
C ASP A 238 0.22 -30.69 12.34
N LYS A 239 -0.70 -31.51 11.83
CA LYS A 239 -1.58 -31.15 10.71
C LYS A 239 -2.77 -30.29 11.15
N ASN A 240 -3.14 -30.31 12.43
CA ASN A 240 -4.41 -29.81 12.92
C ASN A 240 -4.31 -28.54 13.74
N ILE A 241 -3.10 -28.20 14.21
CA ILE A 241 -2.93 -26.96 14.99
C ILE A 241 -3.48 -25.76 14.20
N THR A 242 -4.33 -24.97 14.85
CA THR A 242 -4.82 -23.72 14.27
C THR A 242 -3.67 -22.73 14.12
N ILE A 243 -3.54 -22.16 12.92
CA ILE A 243 -2.61 -21.08 12.65
C ILE A 243 -3.37 -19.86 12.14
N THR A 244 -2.92 -18.68 12.52
CA THR A 244 -3.44 -17.39 12.05
C THR A 244 -2.31 -16.38 11.93
N SER A 245 -2.58 -15.24 11.32
CA SER A 245 -1.63 -14.13 11.17
C SER A 245 -2.37 -12.80 11.02
N VAL A 246 -1.60 -11.73 11.00
CA VAL A 246 -2.03 -10.43 10.46
C VAL A 246 -1.41 -10.29 9.08
N GLU A 247 -2.20 -10.37 8.02
CA GLU A 247 -1.85 -10.24 6.60
C GLU A 247 -0.88 -11.29 6.03
N SER A 248 0.00 -11.91 6.84
CA SER A 248 1.11 -12.74 6.34
C SER A 248 0.69 -13.85 5.38
N PHE A 249 -0.48 -14.48 5.59
CA PHE A 249 -0.96 -15.57 4.72
C PHE A 249 -1.45 -15.09 3.35
N GLY A 250 -1.63 -13.79 3.19
CA GLY A 250 -1.92 -13.15 1.92
C GLY A 250 -0.68 -12.92 1.04
N TYR A 251 0.53 -12.84 1.60
CA TYR A 251 1.74 -12.46 0.86
C TYR A 251 2.23 -13.46 -0.19
N PRO A 252 2.21 -14.80 0.05
CA PRO A 252 2.61 -15.75 -0.99
C PRO A 252 1.73 -15.65 -2.24
N GLU A 253 2.34 -15.77 -3.42
CA GLU A 253 1.60 -15.89 -4.68
C GLU A 253 0.78 -17.19 -4.69
N ASP A 254 1.43 -18.34 -4.40
CA ASP A 254 0.77 -19.61 -4.16
C ASP A 254 0.35 -19.73 -2.68
N LYS A 255 -0.97 -19.72 -2.45
CA LYS A 255 -1.57 -19.79 -1.13
C LYS A 255 -2.08 -21.19 -0.76
N SER A 256 -1.84 -22.21 -1.61
CA SER A 256 -2.35 -23.57 -1.40
C SER A 256 -1.92 -24.21 -0.07
N LEU A 257 -0.74 -23.84 0.44
CA LEU A 257 -0.23 -24.30 1.73
C LEU A 257 -1.07 -23.82 2.92
N PHE A 258 -1.83 -22.74 2.76
CA PHE A 258 -2.65 -22.10 3.79
C PHE A 258 -4.14 -22.44 3.64
N GLU A 259 -4.48 -23.44 2.84
CA GLU A 259 -5.85 -23.87 2.60
C GLU A 259 -6.61 -24.09 3.93
N GLY A 260 -7.80 -23.50 4.06
CA GLY A 260 -8.65 -23.60 5.24
C GLY A 260 -8.17 -22.80 6.46
N THR A 261 -7.05 -22.06 6.38
CA THR A 261 -6.65 -21.14 7.46
C THR A 261 -7.44 -19.84 7.36
N TRP A 262 -7.48 -19.11 8.47
CA TRP A 262 -8.02 -17.76 8.50
C TRP A 262 -6.98 -16.77 9.06
N PHE A 263 -7.11 -15.50 8.70
CA PHE A 263 -6.23 -14.44 9.15
C PHE A 263 -6.92 -13.07 9.06
N SER A 264 -6.45 -12.10 9.82
CA SER A 264 -6.90 -10.73 9.64
C SER A 264 -6.10 -10.03 8.55
N GLY A 265 -6.77 -9.22 7.78
CA GLY A 265 -6.15 -8.45 6.70
C GLY A 265 -6.71 -7.05 6.61
N ALA A 266 -6.03 -6.25 5.81
CA ALA A 266 -6.48 -4.92 5.46
C ALA A 266 -7.79 -5.01 4.65
N VAL A 267 -8.20 -3.93 4.12
CA VAL A 267 -9.44 -3.67 3.40
C VAL A 267 -9.95 -4.79 2.47
N ILE A 268 -11.26 -4.93 2.41
CA ILE A 268 -11.94 -5.70 1.35
C ILE A 268 -12.20 -4.75 0.17
N PRO A 269 -11.76 -5.11 -1.04
CA PRO A 269 -12.10 -4.32 -2.22
C PRO A 269 -13.62 -4.30 -2.43
N THR A 270 -14.15 -3.15 -2.83
CA THR A 270 -15.59 -3.04 -3.09
C THR A 270 -16.01 -3.92 -4.27
N LYS A 271 -17.25 -4.42 -4.25
CA LYS A 271 -17.80 -5.19 -5.38
C LYS A 271 -17.75 -4.40 -6.70
N ALA A 272 -17.91 -3.08 -6.64
CA ALA A 272 -17.81 -2.21 -7.82
C ALA A 272 -16.38 -2.20 -8.39
N TYR A 273 -15.38 -2.11 -7.52
CA TYR A 273 -13.97 -2.19 -7.90
C TYR A 273 -13.63 -3.55 -8.52
N ILE A 274 -13.96 -4.66 -7.87
CA ILE A 274 -13.72 -6.01 -8.38
C ILE A 274 -14.30 -6.19 -9.77
N ASN A 275 -15.56 -5.79 -9.99
CA ASN A 275 -16.22 -5.90 -11.30
C ASN A 275 -15.51 -5.07 -12.36
N LYS A 276 -15.15 -3.83 -12.06
CA LYS A 276 -14.43 -2.96 -12.99
C LYS A 276 -13.00 -3.44 -13.25
N PHE A 277 -12.34 -3.93 -12.21
CA PHE A 277 -11.01 -4.51 -12.32
C PHE A 277 -11.01 -5.72 -13.25
N LYS A 278 -11.98 -6.63 -13.10
CA LYS A 278 -12.16 -7.80 -13.97
C LYS A 278 -12.43 -7.40 -15.43
N GLU A 279 -13.27 -6.40 -15.65
CA GLU A 279 -13.52 -5.85 -17.00
C GLU A 279 -12.23 -5.35 -17.68
N VAL A 280 -11.39 -4.62 -16.94
CA VAL A 280 -10.20 -3.96 -17.50
C VAL A 280 -8.99 -4.90 -17.59
N THR A 281 -8.85 -5.85 -16.66
CA THR A 281 -7.64 -6.69 -16.51
C THR A 281 -7.84 -8.15 -16.90
N GLY A 282 -9.10 -8.63 -16.96
CA GLY A 282 -9.44 -10.02 -17.25
C GLY A 282 -9.37 -10.96 -16.03
N THR A 283 -9.06 -10.47 -14.83
CA THR A 283 -9.01 -11.23 -13.58
C THR A 283 -9.75 -10.50 -12.47
N ASP A 284 -10.29 -11.23 -11.51
CA ASP A 284 -10.89 -10.71 -10.28
C ASP A 284 -9.94 -10.78 -9.07
N ASP A 285 -8.73 -11.30 -9.24
CA ASP A 285 -7.68 -11.23 -8.22
C ASP A 285 -7.12 -9.80 -8.15
N THR A 286 -7.65 -9.04 -7.20
CA THR A 286 -7.31 -7.62 -6.98
C THR A 286 -6.19 -7.41 -5.98
N TYR A 287 -5.69 -8.47 -5.33
CA TYR A 287 -4.81 -8.37 -4.17
C TYR A 287 -3.74 -7.29 -4.30
N TYR A 288 -3.74 -6.33 -3.37
CA TYR A 288 -2.94 -5.09 -3.31
C TYR A 288 -3.24 -4.04 -4.39
N SER A 289 -3.87 -4.36 -5.51
CA SER A 289 -4.17 -3.38 -6.55
C SER A 289 -5.18 -2.33 -6.06
N GLU A 290 -6.10 -2.73 -5.18
CA GLU A 290 -7.08 -1.85 -4.54
C GLU A 290 -6.42 -0.80 -3.65
N LEU A 291 -5.34 -1.15 -2.93
CA LEU A 291 -4.58 -0.20 -2.11
C LEU A 291 -3.78 0.80 -2.96
N PHE A 292 -3.15 0.33 -4.05
CA PHE A 292 -2.51 1.24 -5.01
C PHE A 292 -3.53 2.20 -5.61
N TYR A 293 -4.69 1.69 -6.01
CA TYR A 293 -5.76 2.53 -6.55
C TYR A 293 -6.26 3.55 -5.52
N ALA A 294 -6.47 3.14 -4.26
CA ALA A 294 -6.84 4.04 -3.17
C ALA A 294 -5.79 5.15 -2.96
N ALA A 295 -4.50 4.83 -3.00
CA ALA A 295 -3.45 5.84 -2.92
C ALA A 295 -3.54 6.85 -4.09
N PHE A 296 -3.87 6.40 -5.31
CA PHE A 296 -4.10 7.31 -6.44
C PHE A 296 -5.36 8.16 -6.25
N GLU A 297 -6.42 7.62 -5.66
CA GLU A 297 -7.63 8.38 -5.31
C GLU A 297 -7.33 9.45 -4.26
N VAL A 298 -6.52 9.12 -3.23
CA VAL A 298 -6.06 10.11 -2.23
C VAL A 298 -5.31 11.25 -2.91
N ILE A 299 -4.37 10.94 -3.81
CA ILE A 299 -3.64 11.97 -4.58
C ILE A 299 -4.62 12.80 -5.41
N ARG A 300 -5.53 12.16 -6.14
CA ARG A 300 -6.53 12.85 -6.98
C ARG A 300 -7.39 13.80 -6.15
N ALA A 301 -7.84 13.38 -4.99
CA ALA A 301 -8.67 14.18 -4.10
C ALA A 301 -7.89 15.35 -3.45
N ALA A 302 -6.61 15.13 -3.12
CA ALA A 302 -5.77 16.10 -2.43
C ALA A 302 -5.25 17.22 -3.36
N TYR A 303 -4.97 16.90 -4.63
CA TYR A 303 -4.41 17.87 -5.58
C TYR A 303 -5.50 18.81 -6.13
N THR A 304 -5.83 19.83 -5.35
CA THR A 304 -6.68 20.96 -5.74
C THR A 304 -5.87 22.24 -5.99
N SER A 305 -4.58 22.21 -5.66
CA SER A 305 -3.60 23.29 -5.80
C SER A 305 -2.21 22.71 -6.05
N SER A 306 -1.31 23.51 -6.65
CA SER A 306 0.13 23.17 -6.73
C SER A 306 0.88 23.48 -5.43
N ASP A 307 0.27 24.18 -4.48
CA ASP A 307 0.85 24.43 -3.17
C ASP A 307 0.79 23.16 -2.32
N LYS A 308 1.97 22.64 -1.96
CA LYS A 308 2.11 21.40 -1.19
C LYS A 308 1.48 21.49 0.20
N THR A 309 1.48 22.65 0.82
CA THR A 309 0.81 22.86 2.11
C THR A 309 -0.69 22.61 2.00
N VAL A 310 -1.29 23.10 0.92
CA VAL A 310 -2.72 22.84 0.63
C VAL A 310 -2.95 21.34 0.41
N VAL A 311 -2.10 20.67 -0.37
CA VAL A 311 -2.23 19.23 -0.64
C VAL A 311 -2.11 18.42 0.65
N ILE A 312 -1.11 18.70 1.49
CA ILE A 312 -0.91 18.05 2.79
C ILE A 312 -2.14 18.24 3.69
N ASN A 313 -2.64 19.46 3.81
CA ASN A 313 -3.84 19.74 4.60
C ASN A 313 -5.08 19.01 4.04
N ASN A 314 -5.20 18.91 2.72
CA ASN A 314 -6.26 18.14 2.10
C ASN A 314 -6.16 16.65 2.43
N ILE A 315 -4.95 16.05 2.47
CA ILE A 315 -4.77 14.66 2.90
C ILE A 315 -5.17 14.49 4.37
N LEU A 316 -4.65 15.31 5.28
CA LEU A 316 -4.93 15.22 6.72
C LEU A 316 -6.43 15.39 7.07
N ASN A 317 -7.16 16.16 6.28
CA ASN A 317 -8.60 16.39 6.48
C ASN A 317 -9.48 15.53 5.56
N LEU A 318 -8.87 14.60 4.81
CA LEU A 318 -9.61 13.78 3.85
C LEU A 318 -10.60 12.86 4.58
N LYS A 319 -11.83 12.86 4.08
CA LYS A 319 -12.87 11.88 4.37
C LYS A 319 -13.55 11.58 3.05
N MET A 320 -13.35 10.40 2.53
CA MET A 320 -13.92 10.03 1.23
C MET A 320 -14.41 8.60 1.21
N GLN A 321 -15.35 8.34 0.33
CA GLN A 321 -15.71 6.99 -0.11
C GLN A 321 -14.79 6.62 -1.27
N SER A 322 -13.76 5.81 -1.01
CA SER A 322 -12.91 5.27 -2.06
C SER A 322 -13.71 4.28 -2.91
N PHE A 323 -13.54 4.37 -4.22
CA PHE A 323 -14.14 3.40 -5.14
C PHE A 323 -13.58 2.00 -4.90
N SER A 324 -12.30 1.89 -4.53
CA SER A 324 -11.64 0.60 -4.36
C SER A 324 -11.83 -0.04 -2.99
N ILE A 325 -11.82 0.73 -1.90
CA ILE A 325 -11.73 0.18 -0.53
C ILE A 325 -12.79 0.72 0.45
N GLY A 326 -13.75 1.51 0.00
CA GLY A 326 -14.78 2.07 0.87
C GLY A 326 -14.32 3.29 1.67
N ASP A 327 -14.69 3.40 2.93
CA ASP A 327 -14.42 4.58 3.75
C ASP A 327 -12.92 4.78 4.03
N VAL A 328 -12.42 5.97 3.69
CA VAL A 328 -11.03 6.39 3.91
C VAL A 328 -11.00 7.75 4.61
N SER A 329 -10.24 7.83 5.67
CA SER A 329 -9.86 9.08 6.33
C SER A 329 -8.40 9.01 6.79
N PHE A 330 -7.88 10.13 7.29
CA PHE A 330 -6.54 10.17 7.90
C PHE A 330 -6.66 10.70 9.33
N ASP A 331 -5.77 10.20 10.21
CA ASP A 331 -5.59 10.80 11.53
C ASP A 331 -4.59 11.97 11.48
N GLN A 332 -4.42 12.64 12.61
CA GLN A 332 -3.52 13.80 12.72
C GLN A 332 -2.03 13.43 12.58
N ASN A 333 -1.70 12.16 12.62
CA ASN A 333 -0.34 11.65 12.44
C ASN A 333 -0.06 11.26 10.97
N GLY A 334 -1.04 11.45 10.06
CA GLY A 334 -0.89 11.09 8.66
C GLY A 334 -1.09 9.59 8.37
N MET A 335 -1.72 8.86 9.30
CA MET A 335 -2.05 7.46 9.09
C MET A 335 -3.47 7.31 8.54
N MET A 336 -3.59 6.57 7.44
CA MET A 336 -4.91 6.24 6.88
C MET A 336 -5.71 5.38 7.87
N GLN A 337 -6.98 5.67 7.97
CA GLN A 337 -7.95 4.97 8.82
C GLN A 337 -8.93 4.22 7.93
N THR A 338 -8.95 2.90 8.04
CA THR A 338 -9.87 1.97 7.36
C THR A 338 -10.28 0.86 8.32
N ASP A 339 -11.28 0.08 7.97
CA ASP A 339 -11.65 -1.11 8.73
C ASP A 339 -10.72 -2.29 8.41
N ALA A 340 -10.66 -3.24 9.36
CA ALA A 340 -9.96 -4.51 9.23
C ALA A 340 -10.97 -5.64 9.04
N TYR A 341 -10.58 -6.69 8.31
CA TYR A 341 -11.44 -7.80 7.94
C TYR A 341 -10.77 -9.13 8.20
N LEU A 342 -11.59 -10.19 8.24
CA LEU A 342 -11.10 -11.56 8.28
C LEU A 342 -11.16 -12.18 6.90
N TYR A 343 -10.15 -12.97 6.60
CA TYR A 343 -10.01 -13.71 5.36
C TYR A 343 -9.79 -15.19 5.64
N THR A 344 -10.17 -16.02 4.69
CA THR A 344 -9.80 -17.43 4.63
C THR A 344 -9.18 -17.74 3.27
N ILE A 345 -8.42 -18.82 3.20
CA ILE A 345 -7.91 -19.34 1.93
C ILE A 345 -8.78 -20.51 1.50
N LYS A 346 -9.37 -20.43 0.31
CA LYS A 346 -10.14 -21.50 -0.34
C LYS A 346 -9.72 -21.67 -1.79
N ASN A 347 -9.44 -22.90 -2.19
CA ASN A 347 -8.97 -23.23 -3.54
C ASN A 347 -7.74 -22.39 -3.94
N GLY A 348 -6.84 -22.12 -2.98
CA GLY A 348 -5.66 -21.29 -3.18
C GLY A 348 -5.96 -19.80 -3.36
N GLN A 349 -7.20 -19.34 -3.17
CA GLN A 349 -7.60 -17.94 -3.27
C GLN A 349 -8.00 -17.38 -1.91
N MET A 350 -7.80 -16.08 -1.75
CA MET A 350 -8.19 -15.35 -0.56
C MET A 350 -9.65 -14.92 -0.67
N GLU A 351 -10.47 -15.34 0.28
CA GLU A 351 -11.87 -14.96 0.37
C GLU A 351 -12.14 -14.24 1.69
N ALA A 352 -12.88 -13.14 1.64
CA ALA A 352 -13.33 -12.44 2.84
C ALA A 352 -14.36 -13.30 3.59
N ILE A 353 -14.25 -13.33 4.92
CA ILE A 353 -15.24 -13.94 5.80
C ILE A 353 -16.32 -12.88 6.07
N GLU A 354 -17.53 -13.10 5.55
CA GLU A 354 -18.69 -12.25 5.87
C GLU A 354 -19.10 -12.48 7.34
N GLU A 355 -19.41 -11.38 8.06
CA GLU A 355 -19.87 -11.40 9.46
C GLU A 355 -21.32 -11.85 9.60
#